data_e6639f55403c071c9affd4164f436da3
#
_entry.id   e6639f55403c071c9affd4164f436da3
#
_cell.length_a   1.000
_cell.length_b   1.000
_cell.length_c   1.000
_cell.angle_alpha   90.00
_cell.angle_beta   90.00
_cell.angle_gamma   90.00
#
_symmetry.space_group_name_H-M   'P 1'
#
loop_
_entity.id
_entity.type
_entity.pdbx_description
1 polymer ?
#
loop_
_entity_poly.entity_id
_entity_poly.type
_entity_poly.pdbx_seq_one_letter_code
_entity_poly.pdbx_strand_id
1 'polypeptide(L)'
;MGIYEKLLTEQAGGVMTITLSRPKANAFDFQMTDELLDALRLAAGNRTVRCLVLTGSGRSFSAGQDVVVMRQEGKTTSYRQHLEQTFNRIVLLIRQMEKPVIGAINGAAAGAGLGIALATDLRIAAESARFVFGFTILGLAGDSGVSLFLPALVGLARATEMAFTNAPLSAQQALDFGLVNRVVPDDQLMPAAADLAAALASGPTQALALTKRAFNVAALADLEAVLHYEGFMQEIASRTADHQEGIAAFLEKRIPSFRGE
;
A
#
# COMPACT_ATOMS: atom_id res chain seq x y z
N MET A 1 -13.90 5.67 -18.41
CA MET A 1 -12.54 5.63 -17.82
C MET A 1 -12.09 7.05 -17.58
N GLY A 2 -11.58 7.36 -16.37
CA GLY A 2 -10.96 8.65 -16.10
C GLY A 2 -9.66 8.79 -16.91
N ILE A 3 -9.35 10.02 -17.32
CA ILE A 3 -8.03 10.33 -17.88
C ILE A 3 -7.17 10.75 -16.68
N TYR A 4 -6.17 9.95 -16.34
CA TYR A 4 -5.25 10.18 -15.23
C TYR A 4 -3.85 10.50 -15.76
N GLU A 5 -3.10 11.31 -15.06
CA GLU A 5 -1.71 11.64 -15.40
C GLU A 5 -0.70 10.75 -14.66
N LYS A 6 -1.06 10.29 -13.47
CA LYS A 6 -0.19 9.51 -12.56
C LYS A 6 -0.60 8.03 -12.46
N LEU A 7 -1.67 7.66 -13.15
CA LEU A 7 -2.14 6.27 -13.21
C LEU A 7 -2.39 5.88 -14.67
N LEU A 8 -2.21 4.58 -14.94
CA LEU A 8 -2.75 3.95 -16.15
C LEU A 8 -3.89 3.04 -15.71
N THR A 9 -5.01 3.06 -16.46
CA THR A 9 -6.15 2.21 -16.19
C THR A 9 -6.56 1.47 -17.44
N GLU A 10 -6.69 0.15 -17.32
CA GLU A 10 -7.14 -0.73 -18.39
C GLU A 10 -8.30 -1.58 -17.89
N GLN A 11 -9.28 -1.87 -18.75
CA GLN A 11 -10.38 -2.78 -18.41
C GLN A 11 -10.59 -3.78 -19.53
N ALA A 12 -10.57 -5.06 -19.20
CA ALA A 12 -10.86 -6.16 -20.12
C ALA A 12 -11.48 -7.33 -19.35
N GLY A 13 -12.45 -8.02 -19.95
CA GLY A 13 -13.00 -9.29 -19.43
C GLY A 13 -13.52 -9.25 -17.98
N GLY A 14 -14.04 -8.10 -17.52
CA GLY A 14 -14.49 -7.94 -16.13
C GLY A 14 -13.36 -7.63 -15.13
N VAL A 15 -12.13 -7.50 -15.60
CA VAL A 15 -10.97 -7.10 -14.81
C VAL A 15 -10.63 -5.64 -15.10
N MET A 16 -10.41 -4.84 -14.05
CA MET A 16 -9.79 -3.52 -14.15
C MET A 16 -8.37 -3.58 -13.57
N THR A 17 -7.40 -3.11 -14.35
CA THR A 17 -6.02 -2.95 -13.88
C THR A 17 -5.74 -1.47 -13.64
N ILE A 18 -5.26 -1.12 -12.45
CA ILE A 18 -4.73 0.20 -12.10
C ILE A 18 -3.22 0.06 -11.94
N THR A 19 -2.47 0.81 -12.75
CA THR A 19 -1.01 0.86 -12.65
C THR A 19 -0.60 2.22 -12.11
N LEU A 20 0.05 2.22 -10.95
CA LEU A 20 0.69 3.43 -10.39
C LEU A 20 1.82 3.84 -11.33
N SER A 21 1.78 5.06 -11.87
CA SER A 21 2.69 5.50 -12.94
C SER A 21 3.20 6.91 -12.71
N ARG A 22 4.12 7.05 -11.77
CA ARG A 22 4.79 8.31 -11.48
C ARG A 22 6.31 8.11 -11.42
N PRO A 23 7.12 9.00 -12.03
CA PRO A 23 8.57 8.98 -11.88
C PRO A 23 8.99 8.93 -10.41
N LYS A 24 10.20 8.41 -10.13
CA LYS A 24 10.75 8.22 -8.78
C LYS A 24 9.96 7.17 -7.96
N ALA A 25 9.89 5.97 -8.52
CA ALA A 25 9.39 4.77 -7.83
C ALA A 25 7.92 4.84 -7.39
N ASN A 26 7.08 5.49 -8.15
CA ASN A 26 5.63 5.59 -7.88
C ASN A 26 5.34 6.14 -6.47
N ALA A 27 6.15 7.10 -6.01
CA ALA A 27 5.90 7.78 -4.75
C ALA A 27 4.64 8.66 -4.88
N PHE A 28 3.80 8.67 -3.84
CA PHE A 28 2.53 9.40 -3.84
C PHE A 28 2.74 10.89 -3.59
N ASP A 29 2.32 11.72 -4.53
CA ASP A 29 1.97 13.12 -4.32
C ASP A 29 0.44 13.26 -4.15
N PHE A 30 -0.04 14.47 -3.91
CA PHE A 30 -1.47 14.72 -3.72
C PHE A 30 -2.28 14.32 -4.95
N GLN A 31 -1.80 14.66 -6.16
CA GLN A 31 -2.50 14.34 -7.40
C GLN A 31 -2.63 12.82 -7.58
N MET A 32 -1.56 12.06 -7.42
CA MET A 32 -1.61 10.60 -7.56
C MET A 32 -2.54 9.95 -6.51
N THR A 33 -2.58 10.53 -5.31
CA THR A 33 -3.49 10.09 -4.24
C THR A 33 -4.94 10.32 -4.63
N ASP A 34 -5.28 11.52 -5.12
CA ASP A 34 -6.63 11.87 -5.57
C ASP A 34 -7.06 11.02 -6.77
N GLU A 35 -6.17 10.83 -7.74
CA GLU A 35 -6.43 9.97 -8.90
C GLU A 35 -6.68 8.52 -8.49
N LEU A 36 -5.90 7.96 -7.54
CA LEU A 36 -6.13 6.60 -7.06
C LEU A 36 -7.45 6.47 -6.31
N LEU A 37 -7.80 7.44 -5.48
CA LEU A 37 -9.08 7.48 -4.79
C LEU A 37 -10.25 7.50 -5.78
N ASP A 38 -10.15 8.29 -6.85
CA ASP A 38 -11.17 8.36 -7.90
C ASP A 38 -11.26 7.04 -8.67
N ALA A 39 -10.12 6.48 -9.11
CA ALA A 39 -10.07 5.21 -9.84
C ALA A 39 -10.65 4.04 -9.01
N LEU A 40 -10.36 3.99 -7.70
CA LEU A 40 -10.93 2.98 -6.81
C LEU A 40 -12.45 3.14 -6.64
N ARG A 41 -12.96 4.37 -6.53
CA ARG A 41 -14.41 4.63 -6.47
C ARG A 41 -15.10 4.24 -7.78
N LEU A 42 -14.51 4.58 -8.91
CA LEU A 42 -15.03 4.17 -10.23
C LEU A 42 -15.05 2.65 -10.35
N ALA A 43 -13.96 1.96 -9.96
CA ALA A 43 -13.90 0.50 -9.96
C ALA A 43 -14.97 -0.11 -9.04
N ALA A 44 -15.17 0.44 -7.85
CA ALA A 44 -16.18 -0.02 -6.89
C ALA A 44 -17.60 0.11 -7.44
N GLY A 45 -17.95 1.27 -8.05
CA GLY A 45 -19.27 1.55 -8.60
C GLY A 45 -19.57 0.90 -9.95
N ASN A 46 -18.55 0.52 -10.71
CA ASN A 46 -18.74 -0.04 -12.06
C ASN A 46 -19.12 -1.52 -12.00
N ARG A 47 -20.37 -1.85 -12.33
CA ARG A 47 -20.89 -3.24 -12.32
C ARG A 47 -20.21 -4.17 -13.32
N THR A 48 -19.58 -3.65 -14.36
CA THR A 48 -18.83 -4.47 -15.34
C THR A 48 -17.45 -4.87 -14.83
N VAL A 49 -16.92 -4.19 -13.82
CA VAL A 49 -15.67 -4.59 -13.11
C VAL A 49 -16.04 -5.59 -12.04
N ARG A 50 -15.42 -6.77 -12.07
CA ARG A 50 -15.65 -7.88 -11.14
C ARG A 50 -14.41 -8.26 -10.34
N CYS A 51 -13.23 -7.84 -10.79
CA CYS A 51 -11.95 -7.99 -10.09
C CYS A 51 -11.07 -6.78 -10.40
N LEU A 52 -10.27 -6.34 -9.41
CA LEU A 52 -9.29 -5.28 -9.56
C LEU A 52 -7.88 -5.84 -9.42
N VAL A 53 -6.97 -5.40 -10.29
CA VAL A 53 -5.51 -5.59 -10.15
C VAL A 53 -4.87 -4.24 -9.90
N LEU A 54 -4.03 -4.13 -8.87
CA LEU A 54 -3.23 -2.95 -8.55
C LEU A 54 -1.75 -3.29 -8.67
N THR A 55 -1.02 -2.53 -9.46
CA THR A 55 0.42 -2.71 -9.70
C THR A 55 1.14 -1.38 -9.85
N GLY A 56 2.46 -1.39 -9.98
CA GLY A 56 3.27 -0.22 -10.26
C GLY A 56 3.94 -0.27 -11.64
N SER A 57 4.22 0.87 -12.23
CA SER A 57 5.05 0.96 -13.43
C SER A 57 6.54 0.85 -13.10
N GLY A 58 7.34 0.34 -14.04
CA GLY A 58 8.79 0.24 -13.91
C GLY A 58 9.22 -0.77 -12.85
N ARG A 59 10.19 -0.40 -12.01
CA ARG A 59 10.89 -1.31 -11.09
C ARG A 59 10.39 -1.25 -9.63
N SER A 60 9.28 -0.58 -9.37
CA SER A 60 8.75 -0.42 -8.01
C SER A 60 7.23 -0.54 -8.03
N PHE A 61 6.66 -1.13 -6.99
CA PHE A 61 5.24 -1.00 -6.73
C PHE A 61 4.95 0.43 -6.28
N SER A 62 5.46 0.85 -5.13
CA SER A 62 5.43 2.24 -4.66
C SER A 62 6.42 2.43 -3.51
N ALA A 63 7.09 3.57 -3.51
CA ALA A 63 7.95 4.02 -2.41
C ALA A 63 7.17 4.68 -1.24
N GLY A 64 5.83 4.73 -1.31
CA GLY A 64 4.99 5.41 -0.32
C GLY A 64 4.85 6.91 -0.58
N GLN A 65 4.68 7.71 0.46
CA GLN A 65 4.53 9.17 0.37
C GLN A 65 5.79 9.85 -0.18
N ASP A 66 5.63 10.80 -1.10
CA ASP A 66 6.72 11.66 -1.55
C ASP A 66 7.06 12.68 -0.46
N VAL A 67 8.14 12.38 0.29
CA VAL A 67 8.58 13.23 1.42
C VAL A 67 9.04 14.63 0.99
N VAL A 68 9.47 14.79 -0.28
CA VAL A 68 9.87 16.10 -0.83
C VAL A 68 8.64 16.98 -0.99
N VAL A 69 7.58 16.44 -1.57
CA VAL A 69 6.30 17.15 -1.77
C VAL A 69 5.69 17.51 -0.44
N MET A 70 5.63 16.57 0.51
CA MET A 70 5.12 16.83 1.87
C MET A 70 5.86 17.98 2.55
N ARG A 71 7.18 18.06 2.43
CA ARG A 71 7.97 19.14 3.04
C ARG A 71 7.69 20.50 2.38
N GLN A 72 7.48 20.54 1.07
CA GLN A 72 7.26 21.78 0.32
C GLN A 72 5.86 22.36 0.53
N GLU A 73 4.86 21.52 0.58
CA GLU A 73 3.45 21.92 0.68
C GLU A 73 2.92 21.90 2.13
N GLY A 74 3.59 21.13 3.01
CA GLY A 74 3.11 20.73 4.33
C GLY A 74 3.29 21.77 5.44
N LYS A 75 3.48 23.03 5.18
CA LYS A 75 3.68 24.03 6.26
C LYS A 75 2.49 24.22 7.20
N THR A 76 1.32 23.63 6.92
CA THR A 76 0.10 23.84 7.70
C THR A 76 -0.79 22.62 7.91
N THR A 77 -0.53 21.49 7.24
CA THR A 77 -1.42 20.33 7.34
C THR A 77 -0.89 19.34 8.36
N SER A 78 -1.72 18.97 9.33
CA SER A 78 -1.46 17.90 10.29
C SER A 78 -1.25 16.57 9.55
N TYR A 79 -0.25 15.78 9.94
CA TYR A 79 -0.04 14.42 9.42
C TYR A 79 -1.29 13.57 9.57
N ARG A 80 -1.98 13.68 10.72
CA ARG A 80 -3.23 12.99 10.96
C ARG A 80 -4.31 13.37 9.94
N GLN A 81 -4.53 14.65 9.70
CA GLN A 81 -5.52 15.11 8.71
C GLN A 81 -5.16 14.64 7.30
N HIS A 82 -3.88 14.69 6.94
CA HIS A 82 -3.41 14.17 5.66
C HIS A 82 -3.76 12.70 5.50
N LEU A 83 -3.42 11.84 6.47
CA LEU A 83 -3.75 10.41 6.43
C LEU A 83 -5.25 10.16 6.35
N GLU A 84 -6.06 10.86 7.15
CA GLU A 84 -7.52 10.74 7.13
C GLU A 84 -8.14 11.12 5.78
N GLN A 85 -7.53 12.05 5.05
CA GLN A 85 -8.02 12.50 3.75
C GLN A 85 -7.50 11.65 2.58
N THR A 86 -6.41 10.91 2.77
CA THR A 86 -5.67 10.23 1.71
C THR A 86 -5.57 8.71 1.94
N PHE A 87 -4.49 8.24 2.55
CA PHE A 87 -4.16 6.81 2.64
C PHE A 87 -5.21 5.99 3.40
N ASN A 88 -5.76 6.52 4.47
CA ASN A 88 -6.81 5.82 5.21
C ASN A 88 -8.02 5.54 4.32
N ARG A 89 -8.41 6.50 3.47
CA ARG A 89 -9.50 6.31 2.50
C ARG A 89 -9.15 5.30 1.41
N ILE A 90 -7.91 5.29 0.92
CA ILE A 90 -7.44 4.28 -0.04
C ILE A 90 -7.57 2.88 0.56
N VAL A 91 -7.03 2.70 1.76
CA VAL A 91 -7.08 1.41 2.49
C VAL A 91 -8.52 0.96 2.71
N LEU A 92 -9.39 1.86 3.19
CA LEU A 92 -10.81 1.55 3.41
C LEU A 92 -11.53 1.20 2.11
N LEU A 93 -11.30 1.95 1.02
CA LEU A 93 -11.89 1.64 -0.29
C LEU A 93 -11.47 0.26 -0.79
N ILE A 94 -10.19 -0.12 -0.66
CA ILE A 94 -9.71 -1.44 -1.04
C ILE A 94 -10.38 -2.52 -0.20
N ARG A 95 -10.46 -2.35 1.13
CA ARG A 95 -11.04 -3.35 2.03
C ARG A 95 -12.56 -3.46 1.91
N GLN A 96 -13.26 -2.33 1.74
CA GLN A 96 -14.71 -2.29 1.64
C GLN A 96 -15.23 -2.59 0.23
N MET A 97 -14.37 -2.61 -0.80
CA MET A 97 -14.76 -2.95 -2.17
C MET A 97 -15.37 -4.34 -2.23
N GLU A 98 -16.63 -4.44 -2.70
CA GLU A 98 -17.37 -5.71 -2.86
C GLU A 98 -16.91 -6.51 -4.10
N LYS A 99 -15.59 -6.56 -4.30
CA LYS A 99 -14.90 -7.28 -5.38
C LYS A 99 -13.52 -7.70 -4.90
N PRO A 100 -12.96 -8.79 -5.42
CA PRO A 100 -11.57 -9.13 -5.18
C PRO A 100 -10.61 -8.04 -5.68
N VAL A 101 -9.59 -7.76 -4.88
CA VAL A 101 -8.50 -6.84 -5.22
C VAL A 101 -7.18 -7.60 -5.11
N ILE A 102 -6.45 -7.68 -6.22
CA ILE A 102 -5.15 -8.34 -6.32
C ILE A 102 -4.06 -7.29 -6.36
N GLY A 103 -3.08 -7.39 -5.46
CA GLY A 103 -1.82 -6.67 -5.55
C GLY A 103 -0.81 -7.45 -6.39
N ALA A 104 -0.43 -6.94 -7.55
CA ALA A 104 0.68 -7.46 -8.35
C ALA A 104 1.94 -6.63 -8.05
N ILE A 105 2.78 -7.15 -7.15
CA ILE A 105 3.90 -6.41 -6.56
C ILE A 105 5.14 -6.59 -7.42
N ASN A 106 5.35 -5.63 -8.33
CA ASN A 106 6.38 -5.68 -9.36
C ASN A 106 7.77 -5.22 -8.91
N GLY A 107 7.93 -4.81 -7.65
CA GLY A 107 9.19 -4.32 -7.13
C GLY A 107 9.05 -3.85 -5.68
N ALA A 108 9.80 -2.82 -5.30
CA ALA A 108 9.76 -2.32 -3.93
C ALA A 108 8.37 -1.77 -3.55
N ALA A 109 7.85 -2.21 -2.41
CA ALA A 109 6.69 -1.67 -1.72
C ALA A 109 7.15 -1.17 -0.34
N ALA A 110 7.13 0.15 -0.12
CA ALA A 110 7.67 0.77 1.08
C ALA A 110 6.71 1.79 1.70
N GLY A 111 6.75 1.95 3.01
CA GLY A 111 5.93 2.92 3.74
C GLY A 111 4.44 2.75 3.44
N ALA A 112 3.75 3.85 3.10
CA ALA A 112 2.34 3.81 2.69
C ALA A 112 2.09 2.88 1.47
N GLY A 113 3.09 2.71 0.57
CA GLY A 113 3.03 1.73 -0.52
C GLY A 113 2.96 0.29 -0.01
N LEU A 114 3.66 -0.04 1.08
CA LEU A 114 3.51 -1.32 1.76
C LEU A 114 2.09 -1.45 2.33
N GLY A 115 1.58 -0.45 3.05
CA GLY A 115 0.23 -0.46 3.61
C GLY A 115 -0.84 -0.72 2.54
N ILE A 116 -0.76 -0.03 1.39
CA ILE A 116 -1.66 -0.24 0.26
C ILE A 116 -1.55 -1.67 -0.30
N ALA A 117 -0.32 -2.18 -0.46
CA ALA A 117 -0.11 -3.57 -0.91
C ALA A 117 -0.73 -4.57 0.05
N LEU A 118 -0.56 -4.39 1.37
CA LEU A 118 -1.12 -5.27 2.40
C LEU A 118 -2.66 -5.17 2.50
N ALA A 119 -3.24 -4.02 2.15
CA ALA A 119 -4.70 -3.85 2.12
C ALA A 119 -5.37 -4.66 0.99
N THR A 120 -4.66 -5.12 -0.04
CA THR A 120 -5.23 -5.98 -1.09
C THR A 120 -5.61 -7.37 -0.55
N ASP A 121 -6.55 -8.06 -1.21
CA ASP A 121 -7.02 -9.37 -0.75
C ASP A 121 -6.00 -10.47 -1.01
N LEU A 122 -5.41 -10.46 -2.20
CA LEU A 122 -4.39 -11.41 -2.64
C LEU A 122 -3.17 -10.64 -3.16
N ARG A 123 -1.97 -11.20 -2.96
CA ARG A 123 -0.71 -10.60 -3.40
C ARG A 123 0.11 -11.61 -4.17
N ILE A 124 0.47 -11.25 -5.40
CA ILE A 124 1.47 -11.96 -6.21
C ILE A 124 2.69 -11.03 -6.30
N ALA A 125 3.86 -11.54 -6.00
CA ALA A 125 5.10 -10.75 -6.05
C ALA A 125 6.03 -11.24 -7.17
N ALA A 126 6.69 -10.32 -7.83
CA ALA A 126 7.87 -10.62 -8.63
C ALA A 126 9.04 -11.07 -7.75
N GLU A 127 9.95 -11.90 -8.25
CA GLU A 127 11.16 -12.33 -7.51
C GLU A 127 12.01 -11.14 -7.06
N SER A 128 12.04 -10.07 -7.85
CA SER A 128 12.76 -8.83 -7.52
C SER A 128 12.07 -7.98 -6.46
N ALA A 129 10.81 -8.28 -6.08
CA ALA A 129 10.05 -7.48 -5.11
C ALA A 129 10.72 -7.42 -3.74
N ARG A 130 10.58 -6.27 -3.08
CA ARG A 130 11.08 -6.03 -1.72
C ARG A 130 10.00 -5.32 -0.91
N PHE A 131 9.84 -5.73 0.35
CA PHE A 131 8.86 -5.17 1.26
C PHE A 131 9.59 -4.47 2.40
N VAL A 132 9.36 -3.18 2.54
CA VAL A 132 10.11 -2.31 3.46
C VAL A 132 9.15 -1.57 4.35
N PHE A 133 9.36 -1.61 5.68
CA PHE A 133 8.54 -0.83 6.61
C PHE A 133 8.66 0.67 6.33
N GLY A 134 9.89 1.19 6.28
CA GLY A 134 10.22 2.50 5.71
C GLY A 134 9.87 3.72 6.56
N PHE A 135 9.15 3.58 7.67
CA PHE A 135 8.71 4.72 8.48
C PHE A 135 9.74 5.12 9.54
N THR A 136 10.26 4.16 10.30
CA THR A 136 11.15 4.43 11.44
C THR A 136 12.50 5.03 11.01
N ILE A 137 12.96 4.76 9.79
CA ILE A 137 14.15 5.42 9.23
C ILE A 137 13.93 6.93 8.97
N LEU A 138 12.68 7.37 8.92
CA LEU A 138 12.28 8.77 8.82
C LEU A 138 11.87 9.36 10.17
N GLY A 139 12.09 8.64 11.29
CA GLY A 139 11.61 9.05 12.61
C GLY A 139 10.09 9.08 12.72
N LEU A 140 9.38 8.26 11.93
CA LEU A 140 7.93 8.19 11.90
C LEU A 140 7.42 6.84 12.42
N ALA A 141 6.19 6.80 12.91
CA ALA A 141 5.45 5.57 13.20
C ALA A 141 4.87 4.97 11.90
N GLY A 142 4.34 3.74 11.96
CA GLY A 142 3.63 3.14 10.84
C GLY A 142 2.26 3.80 10.60
N ASP A 143 1.82 3.81 9.34
CA ASP A 143 0.49 4.26 8.93
C ASP A 143 -0.10 3.36 7.82
N SER A 144 -1.21 3.78 7.21
CA SER A 144 -1.85 3.06 6.09
C SER A 144 -2.26 1.63 6.43
N GLY A 145 -2.53 1.34 7.71
CA GLY A 145 -2.97 0.04 8.20
C GLY A 145 -1.85 -0.97 8.43
N VAL A 146 -0.57 -0.60 8.27
CA VAL A 146 0.55 -1.55 8.48
C VAL A 146 0.58 -2.12 9.88
N SER A 147 0.14 -1.35 10.90
CA SER A 147 0.12 -1.80 12.30
C SER A 147 -0.88 -2.94 12.55
N LEU A 148 -1.90 -3.06 11.71
CA LEU A 148 -2.86 -4.17 11.75
C LEU A 148 -2.48 -5.28 10.80
N PHE A 149 -2.23 -4.96 9.53
CA PHE A 149 -2.03 -5.96 8.49
C PHE A 149 -0.71 -6.72 8.65
N LEU A 150 0.38 -6.01 8.94
CA LEU A 150 1.71 -6.64 8.96
C LEU A 150 1.80 -7.71 10.06
N PRO A 151 1.50 -7.43 11.35
CA PRO A 151 1.55 -8.48 12.38
C PRO A 151 0.50 -9.57 12.18
N ALA A 152 -0.66 -9.27 11.57
CA ALA A 152 -1.66 -10.29 11.26
C ALA A 152 -1.17 -11.29 10.19
N LEU A 153 -0.33 -10.86 9.26
CA LEU A 153 0.17 -11.70 8.17
C LEU A 153 1.45 -12.47 8.54
N VAL A 154 2.42 -11.80 9.18
CA VAL A 154 3.76 -12.40 9.42
C VAL A 154 4.01 -12.75 10.89
N GLY A 155 3.08 -12.43 11.78
CA GLY A 155 3.22 -12.54 13.23
C GLY A 155 3.94 -11.34 13.85
N LEU A 156 3.65 -11.05 15.13
CA LEU A 156 4.14 -9.85 15.81
C LEU A 156 5.67 -9.76 15.85
N ALA A 157 6.37 -10.87 16.10
CA ALA A 157 7.83 -10.86 16.21
C ALA A 157 8.52 -10.38 14.91
N ARG A 158 8.11 -10.93 13.76
CA ARG A 158 8.66 -10.53 12.45
C ARG A 158 8.24 -9.11 12.06
N ALA A 159 7.00 -8.73 12.35
CA ALA A 159 6.53 -7.37 12.12
C ALA A 159 7.35 -6.35 12.92
N THR A 160 7.63 -6.65 14.20
CA THR A 160 8.48 -5.81 15.07
C THR A 160 9.91 -5.73 14.53
N GLU A 161 10.50 -6.85 14.12
CA GLU A 161 11.85 -6.87 13.54
C GLU A 161 11.92 -5.99 12.27
N MET A 162 10.96 -6.17 11.33
CA MET A 162 10.88 -5.32 10.12
C MET A 162 10.75 -3.84 10.47
N ALA A 163 9.88 -3.51 11.43
CA ALA A 163 9.61 -2.12 11.80
C ALA A 163 10.80 -1.45 12.48
N PHE A 164 11.51 -2.17 13.36
CA PHE A 164 12.59 -1.58 14.17
C PHE A 164 13.93 -1.56 13.44
N THR A 165 14.17 -2.55 12.57
CA THR A 165 15.44 -2.64 11.82
C THR A 165 15.36 -2.00 10.44
N ASN A 166 14.15 -1.79 9.90
CA ASN A 166 13.90 -1.44 8.50
C ASN A 166 14.55 -2.41 7.49
N ALA A 167 14.91 -3.61 7.92
CA ALA A 167 15.44 -4.63 7.03
C ALA A 167 14.38 -5.02 5.98
N PRO A 168 14.70 -4.94 4.67
CA PRO A 168 13.75 -5.29 3.63
C PRO A 168 13.55 -6.80 3.59
N LEU A 169 12.30 -7.27 3.50
CA LEU A 169 12.02 -8.66 3.15
C LEU A 169 12.15 -8.87 1.64
N SER A 170 12.82 -9.97 1.25
CA SER A 170 12.78 -10.46 -0.13
C SER A 170 11.40 -11.06 -0.47
N ALA A 171 11.11 -11.24 -1.76
CA ALA A 171 9.89 -11.89 -2.20
C ALA A 171 9.74 -13.31 -1.62
N GLN A 172 10.84 -14.09 -1.57
CA GLN A 172 10.82 -15.44 -1.01
C GLN A 172 10.53 -15.42 0.50
N GLN A 173 11.17 -14.55 1.27
CA GLN A 173 10.86 -14.39 2.70
C GLN A 173 9.40 -13.96 2.93
N ALA A 174 8.89 -13.06 2.07
CA ALA A 174 7.50 -12.64 2.12
C ALA A 174 6.52 -13.81 1.86
N LEU A 175 6.87 -14.73 0.96
CA LEU A 175 6.11 -15.96 0.74
C LEU A 175 6.19 -16.90 1.95
N ASP A 176 7.37 -17.16 2.46
CA ASP A 176 7.61 -18.06 3.59
C ASP A 176 6.91 -17.57 4.87
N PHE A 177 6.74 -16.26 5.02
CA PHE A 177 6.08 -15.63 6.17
C PHE A 177 4.57 -15.43 5.99
N GLY A 178 4.04 -15.70 4.79
CA GLY A 178 2.62 -15.52 4.48
C GLY A 178 2.23 -14.08 4.13
N LEU A 179 3.19 -13.20 3.89
CA LEU A 179 2.91 -11.83 3.46
C LEU A 179 2.33 -11.80 2.04
N VAL A 180 2.80 -12.68 1.16
CA VAL A 180 2.31 -12.84 -0.22
C VAL A 180 1.83 -14.26 -0.48
N ASN A 181 0.90 -14.42 -1.42
CA ASN A 181 0.30 -15.71 -1.76
C ASN A 181 1.13 -16.49 -2.78
N ARG A 182 1.93 -15.80 -3.60
CA ARG A 182 2.72 -16.41 -4.67
C ARG A 182 3.90 -15.50 -5.03
N VAL A 183 5.01 -16.13 -5.42
CA VAL A 183 6.15 -15.48 -6.07
C VAL A 183 6.33 -16.08 -7.46
N VAL A 184 6.63 -15.25 -8.43
CA VAL A 184 6.84 -15.63 -9.84
C VAL A 184 8.02 -14.84 -10.43
N PRO A 185 8.65 -15.33 -11.51
CA PRO A 185 9.62 -14.54 -12.27
C PRO A 185 9.05 -13.18 -12.67
N ASP A 186 9.90 -12.16 -12.78
CA ASP A 186 9.46 -10.77 -12.97
C ASP A 186 8.61 -10.60 -14.23
N ASP A 187 8.96 -11.27 -15.32
CA ASP A 187 8.24 -11.25 -16.58
C ASP A 187 6.90 -12.03 -16.54
N GLN A 188 6.70 -12.88 -15.55
CA GLN A 188 5.49 -13.66 -15.33
C GLN A 188 4.50 -13.00 -14.36
N LEU A 189 4.85 -11.88 -13.75
CA LEU A 189 3.99 -11.25 -12.75
C LEU A 189 2.62 -10.84 -13.32
N MET A 190 2.61 -10.08 -14.40
CA MET A 190 1.36 -9.59 -14.99
C MET A 190 0.55 -10.71 -15.63
N PRO A 191 1.14 -11.68 -16.37
CA PRO A 191 0.42 -12.88 -16.81
C PRO A 191 -0.26 -13.63 -15.64
N ALA A 192 0.47 -13.92 -14.57
CA ALA A 192 -0.07 -14.63 -13.40
C ALA A 192 -1.19 -13.84 -12.67
N ALA A 193 -1.05 -12.52 -12.58
CA ALA A 193 -2.08 -11.66 -12.01
C ALA A 193 -3.33 -11.60 -12.90
N ALA A 194 -3.17 -11.54 -14.23
CA ALA A 194 -4.26 -11.54 -15.20
C ALA A 194 -5.05 -12.86 -15.17
N ASP A 195 -4.35 -14.00 -15.12
CA ASP A 195 -4.98 -15.32 -15.05
C ASP A 195 -5.81 -15.46 -13.77
N LEU A 196 -5.24 -15.08 -12.61
CA LEU A 196 -5.96 -15.11 -11.34
C LEU A 196 -7.16 -14.15 -11.35
N ALA A 197 -6.98 -12.94 -11.89
CA ALA A 197 -8.04 -11.94 -11.96
C ALA A 197 -9.18 -12.39 -12.87
N ALA A 198 -8.88 -13.00 -14.03
CA ALA A 198 -9.87 -13.56 -14.95
C ALA A 198 -10.67 -14.69 -14.30
N ALA A 199 -9.99 -15.59 -13.59
CA ALA A 199 -10.65 -16.66 -12.83
C ALA A 199 -11.60 -16.10 -11.76
N LEU A 200 -11.19 -15.10 -10.98
CA LEU A 200 -12.04 -14.45 -10.00
C LEU A 200 -13.18 -13.65 -10.62
N ALA A 201 -12.92 -12.96 -11.73
CA ALA A 201 -13.94 -12.20 -12.44
C ALA A 201 -15.01 -13.09 -13.10
N SER A 202 -14.69 -14.32 -13.48
CA SER A 202 -15.67 -15.31 -13.96
C SER A 202 -16.45 -15.99 -12.82
N GLY A 203 -15.98 -15.91 -11.59
CA GLY A 203 -16.55 -16.57 -10.41
C GLY A 203 -17.80 -15.87 -9.84
N PRO A 204 -18.32 -16.31 -8.70
CA PRO A 204 -19.52 -15.78 -8.06
C PRO A 204 -19.19 -14.49 -7.29
N THR A 205 -19.11 -13.35 -7.96
CA THR A 205 -18.66 -12.05 -7.40
C THR A 205 -19.34 -11.69 -6.07
N GLN A 206 -20.67 -11.89 -5.95
CA GLN A 206 -21.37 -11.58 -4.71
C GLN A 206 -20.95 -12.48 -3.55
N ALA A 207 -20.75 -13.78 -3.78
CA ALA A 207 -20.28 -14.70 -2.74
C ALA A 207 -18.86 -14.33 -2.30
N LEU A 208 -17.97 -13.97 -3.25
CA LEU A 208 -16.63 -13.48 -2.93
C LEU A 208 -16.67 -12.18 -2.11
N ALA A 209 -17.56 -11.24 -2.47
CA ALA A 209 -17.75 -9.99 -1.75
C ALA A 209 -18.24 -10.23 -0.32
N LEU A 210 -19.24 -11.08 -0.12
CA LEU A 210 -19.78 -11.40 1.19
C LEU A 210 -18.75 -12.15 2.05
N THR A 211 -17.96 -13.04 1.46
CA THR A 211 -16.87 -13.73 2.15
C THR A 211 -15.79 -12.72 2.60
N LYS A 212 -15.38 -11.80 1.72
CA LYS A 212 -14.45 -10.71 2.06
C LYS A 212 -15.00 -9.87 3.23
N ARG A 213 -16.29 -9.49 3.18
CA ARG A 213 -16.92 -8.75 4.27
C ARG A 213 -16.91 -9.53 5.58
N ALA A 214 -17.21 -10.82 5.55
CA ALA A 214 -17.17 -11.67 6.74
C ALA A 214 -15.75 -11.76 7.33
N PHE A 215 -14.72 -11.90 6.48
CA PHE A 215 -13.33 -11.88 6.92
C PHE A 215 -12.90 -10.51 7.47
N ASN A 216 -13.35 -9.42 6.87
CA ASN A 216 -13.09 -8.08 7.42
C ASN A 216 -13.68 -7.93 8.83
N VAL A 217 -14.91 -8.36 9.04
CA VAL A 217 -15.56 -8.31 10.37
C VAL A 217 -14.84 -9.19 11.39
N ALA A 218 -14.42 -10.40 10.98
CA ALA A 218 -13.79 -11.36 11.88
C ALA A 218 -12.32 -11.01 12.21
N ALA A 219 -11.56 -10.51 11.24
CA ALA A 219 -10.11 -10.34 11.38
C ALA A 219 -9.64 -8.87 11.38
N LEU A 220 -10.48 -7.93 10.92
CA LEU A 220 -10.15 -6.52 10.75
C LEU A 220 -11.20 -5.59 11.41
N ALA A 221 -11.90 -6.06 12.44
CA ALA A 221 -12.97 -5.31 13.11
C ALA A 221 -12.52 -3.93 13.59
N ASP A 222 -11.26 -3.80 14.00
CA ASP A 222 -10.68 -2.56 14.53
C ASP A 222 -9.96 -1.70 13.46
N LEU A 223 -10.10 -2.03 12.15
CA LEU A 223 -9.32 -1.35 11.10
C LEU A 223 -9.46 0.17 11.15
N GLU A 224 -10.68 0.70 11.24
CA GLU A 224 -10.91 2.15 11.28
C GLU A 224 -10.31 2.78 12.53
N ALA A 225 -10.43 2.12 13.69
CA ALA A 225 -9.83 2.58 14.93
C ALA A 225 -8.30 2.57 14.87
N VAL A 226 -7.71 1.54 14.26
CA VAL A 226 -6.26 1.44 14.06
C VAL A 226 -5.75 2.54 13.12
N LEU A 227 -6.40 2.75 11.97
CA LEU A 227 -6.04 3.83 11.05
C LEU A 227 -6.10 5.22 11.72
N HIS A 228 -7.09 5.43 12.58
CA HIS A 228 -7.21 6.67 13.36
C HIS A 228 -6.08 6.80 14.38
N TYR A 229 -5.75 5.71 15.09
CA TYR A 229 -4.67 5.67 16.05
C TYR A 229 -3.29 5.89 15.40
N GLU A 230 -3.03 5.25 14.26
CA GLU A 230 -1.84 5.48 13.45
C GLU A 230 -1.66 6.97 13.11
N GLY A 231 -2.76 7.65 12.73
CA GLY A 231 -2.75 9.09 12.47
C GLY A 231 -2.31 9.92 13.67
N PHE A 232 -2.73 9.56 14.89
CA PHE A 232 -2.25 10.21 16.12
C PHE A 232 -0.76 9.95 16.37
N MET A 233 -0.30 8.72 16.18
CA MET A 233 1.11 8.37 16.35
C MET A 233 1.99 9.10 15.36
N GLN A 234 1.57 9.21 14.11
CA GLN A 234 2.26 10.00 13.09
C GLN A 234 2.33 11.48 13.43
N GLU A 235 1.24 12.05 13.93
CA GLU A 235 1.21 13.45 14.37
C GLU A 235 2.20 13.72 15.51
N ILE A 236 2.35 12.79 16.47
CA ILE A 236 3.33 12.90 17.55
C ILE A 236 4.75 12.75 16.98
N ALA A 237 5.00 11.70 16.22
CA ALA A 237 6.32 11.40 15.65
C ALA A 237 6.83 12.52 14.73
N SER A 238 5.95 13.10 13.91
CA SER A 238 6.31 14.18 12.98
C SER A 238 6.80 15.47 13.64
N ARG A 239 6.56 15.65 14.94
CA ARG A 239 6.98 16.84 15.69
C ARG A 239 8.33 16.67 16.37
N THR A 240 8.93 15.49 16.33
CA THR A 240 10.23 15.19 16.95
C THR A 240 11.40 15.76 16.17
N ALA A 241 12.52 16.01 16.86
CA ALA A 241 13.78 16.34 16.22
C ALA A 241 14.30 15.18 15.36
N ASP A 242 14.05 13.95 15.79
CA ASP A 242 14.42 12.74 15.05
C ASP A 242 13.71 12.64 13.69
N HIS A 243 12.44 13.06 13.58
CA HIS A 243 11.77 13.14 12.28
C HIS A 243 12.43 14.17 11.35
N GLN A 244 12.78 15.34 11.85
CA GLN A 244 13.48 16.36 11.07
C GLN A 244 14.83 15.85 10.58
N GLU A 245 15.59 15.18 11.45
CA GLU A 245 16.85 14.52 11.10
C GLU A 245 16.64 13.39 10.07
N GLY A 246 15.64 12.55 10.25
CA GLY A 246 15.31 11.46 9.34
C GLY A 246 15.01 11.95 7.93
N ILE A 247 14.22 13.02 7.79
CA ILE A 247 13.96 13.67 6.50
C ILE A 247 15.24 14.28 5.90
N ALA A 248 16.03 14.99 6.72
CA ALA A 248 17.29 15.58 6.24
C ALA A 248 18.26 14.51 5.73
N ALA A 249 18.48 13.47 6.53
CA ALA A 249 19.35 12.35 6.18
C ALA A 249 18.89 11.63 4.91
N PHE A 250 17.59 11.42 4.74
CA PHE A 250 17.02 10.82 3.53
C PHE A 250 17.30 11.66 2.27
N LEU A 251 17.09 12.98 2.34
CA LEU A 251 17.35 13.91 1.22
C LEU A 251 18.82 14.00 0.88
N GLU A 252 19.70 13.97 1.89
CA GLU A 252 21.16 14.03 1.78
C GLU A 252 21.79 12.67 1.47
N LYS A 253 21.00 11.59 1.45
CA LYS A 253 21.45 10.19 1.22
C LYS A 253 22.52 9.75 2.22
N ARG A 254 22.38 10.13 3.48
CA ARG A 254 23.24 9.73 4.59
C ARG A 254 22.48 8.92 5.64
N ILE A 255 23.21 8.29 6.54
CA ILE A 255 22.63 7.60 7.70
C ILE A 255 22.14 8.67 8.70
N PRO A 256 20.90 8.58 9.21
CA PRO A 256 20.40 9.51 10.23
C PRO A 256 21.11 9.30 11.57
N SER A 257 21.22 10.40 12.35
CA SER A 257 21.76 10.39 13.70
C SER A 257 20.67 10.76 14.69
N PHE A 258 19.88 9.79 15.09
CA PHE A 258 18.75 9.97 16.01
C PHE A 258 19.22 10.17 17.45
N ARG A 259 18.43 10.95 18.23
CA ARG A 259 18.70 11.29 19.62
C ARG A 259 17.62 10.77 20.58
N GLY A 260 16.48 10.29 20.05
CA GLY A 260 15.34 9.81 20.83
C GLY A 260 14.41 10.94 21.31
N GLU A 261 14.40 12.09 20.65
CA GLU A 261 13.62 13.28 21.02
C GLU A 261 13.01 14.03 19.84
#